data_3a9d1b62e57492a8eb16693f456c339b
#
_entry.id   3a9d1b62e57492a8eb16693f456c339b
#
_cell.length_a   1.000
_cell.length_b   1.000
_cell.length_c   1.000
_cell.angle_alpha   90.00
_cell.angle_beta   90.00
_cell.angle_gamma   90.00
#
_symmetry.space_group_name_H-M   'P 1'
#
loop_
_entity.id
_entity.type
_entity.pdbx_description
1 polymer ?
#
loop_
_entity_poly.entity_id
_entity_poly.type
_entity_poly.pdbx_seq_one_letter_code
_entity_poly.pdbx_strand_id
1 'polypeptide(L)'
;MTPKLTGKTAVAGVAGHPIAHSLSPLIHNAWIAAAGIDAVYVPFSPLPDAFQRFAEGLRGGSVRGLNVTLPFKEAALAVAEEVSERADLAGAANLLIFNDDGTITADNVDGLGLMAAFAQQAPGFDAASGPVVVIGAGGAARGAAAAFVQAGSPEIRIVNRTLARAEMIAGALGKPVSAYPLDQAAAAFHGAVAVVNATSAGVASEDALDLPLEATPEHAVLMDMTYRPLVTPYLARGRGLRRRTVDGLAMLILQAGPSFESFFGRTPPPEVDVRAMCEQVLAPPATPEPVW
;
A
#
# COMPACT_ATOMS: atom_id res chain seq x y z
N MET A 1 23.52 -15.46 -3.80
CA MET A 1 23.71 -16.24 -5.05
C MET A 1 22.97 -15.54 -6.17
N THR A 2 23.56 -15.42 -7.36
CA THR A 2 22.86 -14.89 -8.53
C THR A 2 21.81 -15.91 -8.95
N PRO A 3 20.53 -15.52 -9.20
CA PRO A 3 19.50 -16.47 -9.64
C PRO A 3 19.92 -17.10 -10.97
N LYS A 4 19.78 -18.42 -11.06
CA LYS A 4 20.08 -19.15 -12.30
C LYS A 4 18.85 -19.08 -13.20
N LEU A 5 18.86 -18.13 -14.13
CA LEU A 5 17.78 -17.99 -15.11
C LEU A 5 17.85 -19.09 -16.19
N THR A 6 16.72 -19.68 -16.52
CA THR A 6 16.56 -20.72 -17.56
C THR A 6 15.48 -20.32 -18.57
N GLY A 7 15.26 -21.11 -19.62
CA GLY A 7 14.15 -20.91 -20.55
C GLY A 7 12.76 -21.15 -19.92
N LYS A 8 12.69 -21.59 -18.66
CA LYS A 8 11.44 -21.85 -17.91
C LYS A 8 11.20 -20.84 -16.79
N THR A 9 12.11 -19.86 -16.63
CA THR A 9 12.03 -18.87 -15.55
C THR A 9 10.70 -18.13 -15.61
N ALA A 10 9.91 -18.22 -14.53
CA ALA A 10 8.68 -17.45 -14.39
C ALA A 10 9.03 -15.97 -14.13
N VAL A 11 8.25 -15.06 -14.68
CA VAL A 11 8.42 -13.62 -14.49
C VAL A 11 7.22 -13.06 -13.77
N ALA A 12 7.45 -12.27 -12.72
CA ALA A 12 6.46 -11.37 -12.14
C ALA A 12 7.10 -9.98 -11.99
N GLY A 13 6.34 -8.98 -11.62
CA GLY A 13 6.95 -7.66 -11.46
C GLY A 13 6.03 -6.61 -10.85
N VAL A 14 6.53 -5.38 -10.82
CA VAL A 14 5.77 -4.20 -10.43
C VAL A 14 5.76 -3.19 -11.55
N ALA A 15 4.56 -2.70 -11.91
CA ALA A 15 4.37 -1.63 -12.89
C ALA A 15 4.00 -0.32 -12.19
N GLY A 16 4.71 0.77 -12.55
CA GLY A 16 4.48 2.11 -12.02
C GLY A 16 5.28 3.16 -12.78
N HIS A 17 4.96 4.45 -12.59
CA HIS A 17 5.71 5.52 -13.25
C HIS A 17 5.78 6.78 -12.37
N PRO A 18 6.98 7.17 -11.87
CA PRO A 18 8.25 6.43 -11.88
C PRO A 18 8.24 5.21 -10.94
N ILE A 19 9.08 4.20 -11.19
CA ILE A 19 9.12 2.96 -10.39
C ILE A 19 10.48 2.67 -9.74
N ALA A 20 11.52 3.40 -10.08
CA ALA A 20 12.89 3.13 -9.63
C ALA A 20 13.08 3.10 -8.10
N HIS A 21 12.18 3.71 -7.35
CA HIS A 21 12.22 3.77 -5.88
C HIS A 21 11.53 2.58 -5.19
N SER A 22 10.89 1.67 -5.94
CA SER A 22 10.13 0.55 -5.37
C SER A 22 11.05 -0.45 -4.67
N LEU A 23 10.65 -0.87 -3.46
CA LEU A 23 11.30 -1.94 -2.71
C LEU A 23 10.73 -3.33 -3.02
N SER A 24 9.65 -3.43 -3.79
CA SER A 24 9.04 -4.72 -4.12
C SER A 24 10.00 -5.69 -4.82
N PRO A 25 10.89 -5.25 -5.76
CA PRO A 25 11.86 -6.16 -6.35
C PRO A 25 12.85 -6.74 -5.34
N LEU A 26 13.26 -5.96 -4.32
CA LEU A 26 14.12 -6.44 -3.24
C LEU A 26 13.42 -7.54 -2.43
N ILE A 27 12.18 -7.28 -2.02
CA ILE A 27 11.36 -8.19 -1.19
C ILE A 27 11.12 -9.51 -1.93
N HIS A 28 10.53 -9.43 -3.13
CA HIS A 28 10.14 -10.64 -3.87
C HIS A 28 11.34 -11.48 -4.30
N ASN A 29 12.44 -10.86 -4.78
CA ASN A 29 13.62 -11.63 -5.19
C ASN A 29 14.34 -12.28 -4.00
N ALA A 30 14.30 -11.69 -2.81
CA ALA A 30 14.81 -12.34 -1.60
C ALA A 30 14.01 -13.61 -1.27
N TRP A 31 12.69 -13.56 -1.35
CA TRP A 31 11.82 -14.72 -1.15
C TRP A 31 11.97 -15.78 -2.26
N ILE A 32 12.05 -15.36 -3.54
CA ILE A 32 12.31 -16.26 -4.68
C ILE A 32 13.60 -17.05 -4.45
N ALA A 33 14.68 -16.36 -4.06
CA ALA A 33 15.98 -16.99 -3.83
C ALA A 33 15.95 -17.98 -2.66
N ALA A 34 15.31 -17.63 -1.55
CA ALA A 34 15.19 -18.50 -0.38
C ALA A 34 14.26 -19.71 -0.63
N ALA A 35 13.18 -19.50 -1.36
CA ALA A 35 12.26 -20.58 -1.74
C ALA A 35 12.81 -21.50 -2.84
N GLY A 36 13.94 -21.17 -3.48
CA GLY A 36 14.54 -21.93 -4.57
C GLY A 36 13.66 -22.01 -5.82
N ILE A 37 12.89 -20.93 -6.09
CA ILE A 37 11.98 -20.87 -7.26
C ILE A 37 12.77 -20.38 -8.48
N ASP A 38 12.59 -21.05 -9.64
CA ASP A 38 13.10 -20.55 -10.93
C ASP A 38 12.19 -19.42 -11.42
N ALA A 39 12.38 -18.24 -10.83
CA ALA A 39 11.60 -17.05 -11.11
C ALA A 39 12.42 -15.77 -10.92
N VAL A 40 11.89 -14.65 -11.42
CA VAL A 40 12.42 -13.31 -11.20
C VAL A 40 11.29 -12.30 -11.07
N TYR A 41 11.50 -11.30 -10.20
CA TYR A 41 10.57 -10.18 -10.04
C TYR A 41 11.25 -8.89 -10.47
N VAL A 42 10.67 -8.19 -11.45
CA VAL A 42 11.31 -7.04 -12.12
C VAL A 42 10.42 -5.79 -12.11
N PRO A 43 11.01 -4.58 -12.12
CA PRO A 43 10.26 -3.35 -12.27
C PRO A 43 9.95 -3.08 -13.75
N PHE A 44 8.74 -2.57 -14.03
CA PHE A 44 8.30 -2.07 -15.34
C PHE A 44 7.87 -0.62 -15.20
N SER A 45 8.31 0.23 -16.12
CA SER A 45 7.95 1.65 -16.16
C SER A 45 7.32 2.04 -17.51
N PRO A 46 6.12 1.51 -17.83
CA PRO A 46 5.44 1.94 -19.04
C PRO A 46 5.12 3.44 -18.98
N LEU A 47 5.03 4.08 -20.14
CA LEU A 47 4.54 5.46 -20.21
C LEU A 47 3.07 5.50 -19.77
N PRO A 48 2.60 6.64 -19.20
CA PRO A 48 1.24 6.73 -18.66
C PRO A 48 0.13 6.35 -19.64
N ASP A 49 0.26 6.69 -20.90
CA ASP A 49 -0.68 6.41 -21.98
C ASP A 49 -0.53 5.00 -22.60
N ALA A 50 0.50 4.26 -22.21
CA ALA A 50 0.83 2.95 -22.78
C ALA A 50 0.49 1.77 -21.85
N PHE A 51 0.06 2.01 -20.61
CA PHE A 51 -0.12 0.96 -19.60
C PHE A 51 -1.09 -0.13 -20.06
N GLN A 52 -2.23 0.24 -20.63
CA GLN A 52 -3.23 -0.74 -21.08
C GLN A 52 -2.63 -1.68 -22.12
N ARG A 53 -2.03 -1.15 -23.19
CA ARG A 53 -1.39 -1.95 -24.25
C ARG A 53 -0.24 -2.79 -23.72
N PHE A 54 0.49 -2.27 -22.73
CA PHE A 54 1.56 -2.99 -22.05
C PHE A 54 1.00 -4.21 -21.31
N ALA A 55 -0.04 -4.04 -20.48
CA ALA A 55 -0.65 -5.12 -19.73
C ALA A 55 -1.29 -6.18 -20.66
N GLU A 56 -2.04 -5.75 -21.66
CA GLU A 56 -2.63 -6.64 -22.67
C GLU A 56 -1.56 -7.44 -23.45
N GLY A 57 -0.41 -6.83 -23.73
CA GLY A 57 0.70 -7.49 -24.44
C GLY A 57 1.43 -8.56 -23.62
N LEU A 58 1.16 -8.69 -22.32
CA LEU A 58 1.73 -9.73 -21.46
C LEU A 58 0.88 -11.00 -21.38
N ARG A 59 -0.34 -10.98 -21.92
CA ARG A 59 -1.27 -12.12 -21.94
C ARG A 59 -0.65 -13.33 -22.66
N GLY A 60 -0.87 -14.51 -22.09
CA GLY A 60 -0.41 -15.77 -22.68
C GLY A 60 1.11 -15.94 -22.74
N GLY A 61 1.88 -15.09 -22.06
CA GLY A 61 3.34 -15.12 -22.00
C GLY A 61 3.90 -15.79 -20.75
N SER A 62 5.19 -15.56 -20.50
CA SER A 62 5.91 -16.08 -19.32
C SER A 62 5.68 -15.22 -18.05
N VAL A 63 4.97 -14.09 -18.18
CA VAL A 63 4.68 -13.21 -17.06
C VAL A 63 3.46 -13.74 -16.32
N ARG A 64 3.65 -14.09 -15.04
CA ARG A 64 2.58 -14.65 -14.18
C ARG A 64 1.65 -13.58 -13.64
N GLY A 65 2.17 -12.38 -13.40
CA GLY A 65 1.37 -11.27 -12.93
C GLY A 65 2.19 -10.03 -12.61
N LEU A 66 1.49 -8.97 -12.27
CA LEU A 66 2.08 -7.68 -11.91
C LEU A 66 1.45 -7.14 -10.64
N ASN A 67 2.26 -6.66 -9.70
CA ASN A 67 1.78 -5.60 -8.83
C ASN A 67 1.69 -4.30 -9.62
N VAL A 68 0.72 -3.48 -9.29
CA VAL A 68 0.49 -2.20 -9.96
C VAL A 68 0.45 -1.09 -8.92
N THR A 69 1.22 -0.03 -9.19
CA THR A 69 1.21 1.18 -8.36
C THR A 69 0.89 2.42 -9.21
N LEU A 70 1.00 3.59 -8.58
CA LEU A 70 0.71 4.87 -9.25
C LEU A 70 1.48 5.01 -10.58
N PRO A 71 0.82 5.58 -11.61
CA PRO A 71 -0.56 6.08 -11.63
C PRO A 71 -1.59 5.06 -12.15
N PHE A 72 -1.28 3.77 -12.23
CA PHE A 72 -1.97 2.79 -13.09
C PHE A 72 -3.05 1.95 -12.40
N LYS A 73 -3.32 2.11 -11.10
CA LYS A 73 -4.23 1.22 -10.35
C LYS A 73 -5.67 1.19 -10.89
N GLU A 74 -6.18 2.32 -11.37
CA GLU A 74 -7.51 2.38 -11.99
C GLU A 74 -7.51 1.73 -13.38
N ALA A 75 -6.46 2.00 -14.18
CA ALA A 75 -6.30 1.36 -15.48
C ALA A 75 -6.07 -0.15 -15.35
N ALA A 76 -5.42 -0.62 -14.28
CA ALA A 76 -5.25 -2.03 -14.00
C ALA A 76 -6.59 -2.73 -13.70
N LEU A 77 -7.51 -2.05 -13.01
CA LEU A 77 -8.87 -2.57 -12.83
C LEU A 77 -9.61 -2.69 -14.18
N ALA A 78 -9.45 -1.68 -15.03
CA ALA A 78 -10.16 -1.58 -16.30
C ALA A 78 -9.72 -2.60 -17.38
N VAL A 79 -8.50 -3.17 -17.28
CA VAL A 79 -8.00 -4.15 -18.27
C VAL A 79 -8.37 -5.60 -17.94
N ALA A 80 -8.95 -5.85 -16.77
CA ALA A 80 -9.25 -7.19 -16.29
C ALA A 80 -10.65 -7.66 -16.70
N GLU A 81 -10.76 -8.94 -17.04
CA GLU A 81 -12.05 -9.61 -17.25
C GLU A 81 -12.65 -10.09 -15.93
N GLU A 82 -11.82 -10.45 -14.96
CA GLU A 82 -12.24 -10.89 -13.64
C GLU A 82 -11.77 -9.91 -12.57
N VAL A 83 -12.68 -9.48 -11.72
CA VAL A 83 -12.40 -8.47 -10.69
C VAL A 83 -12.80 -9.01 -9.32
N SER A 84 -11.88 -9.00 -8.37
CA SER A 84 -12.20 -9.36 -6.99
C SER A 84 -13.09 -8.31 -6.33
N GLU A 85 -13.89 -8.73 -5.35
CA GLU A 85 -14.71 -7.81 -4.56
C GLU A 85 -13.88 -6.68 -3.93
N ARG A 86 -12.65 -6.97 -3.48
CA ARG A 86 -11.75 -5.97 -2.90
C ARG A 86 -11.31 -4.92 -3.92
N ALA A 87 -11.00 -5.35 -5.14
CA ALA A 87 -10.61 -4.43 -6.20
C ALA A 87 -11.77 -3.56 -6.67
N ASP A 88 -12.96 -4.15 -6.79
CA ASP A 88 -14.18 -3.43 -7.16
C ASP A 88 -14.53 -2.34 -6.11
N LEU A 89 -14.57 -2.71 -4.84
CA LEU A 89 -14.83 -1.79 -3.74
C LEU A 89 -13.78 -0.65 -3.68
N ALA A 90 -12.50 -0.99 -3.83
CA ALA A 90 -11.43 0.00 -3.90
C ALA A 90 -11.49 0.86 -5.17
N GLY A 91 -12.19 0.41 -6.23
CA GLY A 91 -12.19 1.04 -7.55
C GLY A 91 -10.80 1.10 -8.19
N ALA A 92 -9.92 0.17 -7.83
CA ALA A 92 -8.54 0.14 -8.25
C ALA A 92 -7.94 -1.26 -8.00
N ALA A 93 -7.03 -1.71 -8.86
CA ALA A 93 -6.29 -2.94 -8.67
C ALA A 93 -4.81 -2.66 -8.45
N ASN A 94 -4.19 -3.36 -7.49
CA ASN A 94 -2.74 -3.35 -7.28
C ASN A 94 -2.09 -4.72 -7.58
N LEU A 95 -2.89 -5.68 -8.03
CA LEU A 95 -2.45 -7.02 -8.42
C LEU A 95 -3.19 -7.45 -9.68
N LEU A 96 -2.46 -7.81 -10.72
CA LEU A 96 -2.94 -8.45 -11.93
C LEU A 96 -2.35 -9.85 -12.04
N ILE A 97 -3.18 -10.85 -12.33
CA ILE A 97 -2.77 -12.22 -12.64
C ILE A 97 -3.09 -12.48 -14.10
N PHE A 98 -2.10 -12.94 -14.84
CA PHE A 98 -2.25 -13.37 -16.24
C PHE A 98 -2.53 -14.87 -16.26
N ASN A 99 -3.78 -15.22 -16.58
CA ASN A 99 -4.25 -16.59 -16.57
C ASN A 99 -3.77 -17.35 -17.83
N ASP A 100 -3.69 -18.68 -17.74
CA ASP A 100 -3.24 -19.54 -18.85
C ASP A 100 -4.22 -19.49 -20.05
N ASP A 101 -5.47 -19.14 -19.85
CA ASP A 101 -6.49 -18.94 -20.91
C ASP A 101 -6.42 -17.56 -21.57
N GLY A 102 -5.47 -16.70 -21.15
CA GLY A 102 -5.28 -15.37 -21.66
C GLY A 102 -6.14 -14.29 -21.02
N THR A 103 -6.96 -14.61 -20.04
CA THR A 103 -7.70 -13.60 -19.25
C THR A 103 -6.81 -12.94 -18.20
N ILE A 104 -7.23 -11.78 -17.71
CA ILE A 104 -6.57 -11.08 -16.59
C ILE A 104 -7.54 -11.05 -15.42
N THR A 105 -7.07 -11.50 -14.26
CA THR A 105 -7.76 -11.32 -12.98
C THR A 105 -7.14 -10.12 -12.24
N ALA A 106 -7.97 -9.18 -11.80
CA ALA A 106 -7.57 -8.03 -11.00
C ALA A 106 -7.96 -8.20 -9.53
N ASP A 107 -7.01 -7.88 -8.64
CA ASP A 107 -7.25 -7.85 -7.20
C ASP A 107 -6.63 -6.60 -6.55
N ASN A 108 -7.02 -6.33 -5.32
CA ASN A 108 -6.43 -5.29 -4.49
C ASN A 108 -6.05 -5.83 -3.12
N VAL A 109 -4.76 -6.04 -2.93
CA VAL A 109 -4.19 -6.57 -1.68
C VAL A 109 -3.66 -5.49 -0.73
N ASP A 110 -3.77 -4.19 -1.09
CA ASP A 110 -3.35 -3.08 -0.21
C ASP A 110 -4.10 -3.14 1.13
N GLY A 111 -5.41 -3.42 1.09
CA GLY A 111 -6.23 -3.53 2.29
C GLY A 111 -5.80 -4.67 3.20
N LEU A 112 -5.40 -5.81 2.64
CA LEU A 112 -4.86 -6.93 3.41
C LEU A 112 -3.56 -6.53 4.11
N GLY A 113 -2.64 -5.86 3.38
CA GLY A 113 -1.40 -5.34 3.95
C GLY A 113 -1.64 -4.31 5.05
N LEU A 114 -2.60 -3.41 4.86
CA LEU A 114 -3.01 -2.40 5.84
C LEU A 114 -3.45 -3.08 7.15
N MET A 115 -4.43 -3.97 7.09
CA MET A 115 -4.97 -4.63 8.28
C MET A 115 -3.94 -5.53 8.96
N ALA A 116 -3.10 -6.23 8.20
CA ALA A 116 -2.00 -7.02 8.74
C ALA A 116 -0.95 -6.15 9.44
N ALA A 117 -0.65 -4.94 8.93
CA ALA A 117 0.25 -4.00 9.59
C ALA A 117 -0.31 -3.52 10.94
N PHE A 118 -1.61 -3.23 11.02
CA PHE A 118 -2.26 -2.94 12.31
C PHE A 118 -2.17 -4.12 13.27
N ALA A 119 -2.46 -5.34 12.81
CA ALA A 119 -2.37 -6.53 13.65
C ALA A 119 -0.95 -6.77 14.19
N GLN A 120 0.07 -6.51 13.38
CA GLN A 120 1.48 -6.71 13.75
C GLN A 120 2.00 -5.62 14.71
N GLN A 121 1.73 -4.34 14.43
CA GLN A 121 2.36 -3.21 15.14
C GLN A 121 1.46 -2.55 16.18
N ALA A 122 0.17 -2.84 16.16
CA ALA A 122 -0.80 -2.38 17.14
C ALA A 122 -1.66 -3.54 17.68
N PRO A 123 -1.04 -4.54 18.34
CA PRO A 123 -1.78 -5.71 18.84
C PRO A 123 -3.01 -5.31 19.66
N GLY A 124 -4.14 -5.99 19.43
CA GLY A 124 -5.41 -5.68 20.06
C GLY A 124 -6.16 -4.49 19.44
N PHE A 125 -5.68 -3.92 18.33
CA PHE A 125 -6.46 -2.99 17.53
C PHE A 125 -7.68 -3.69 16.93
N ASP A 126 -8.84 -3.06 17.08
CA ASP A 126 -10.10 -3.52 16.50
C ASP A 126 -10.78 -2.37 15.77
N ALA A 127 -10.87 -2.47 14.45
CA ALA A 127 -11.50 -1.47 13.60
C ALA A 127 -13.01 -1.33 13.87
N ALA A 128 -13.66 -2.38 14.39
CA ALA A 128 -15.08 -2.36 14.71
C ALA A 128 -15.40 -1.64 16.03
N SER A 129 -14.37 -1.31 16.84
CA SER A 129 -14.55 -0.68 18.15
C SER A 129 -14.87 0.82 18.12
N GLY A 130 -14.74 1.49 16.96
CA GLY A 130 -15.02 2.92 16.86
C GLY A 130 -14.73 3.53 15.47
N PRO A 131 -14.87 4.86 15.37
CA PRO A 131 -14.61 5.56 14.10
C PRO A 131 -13.14 5.43 13.66
N VAL A 132 -12.93 5.34 12.35
CA VAL A 132 -11.61 5.41 11.72
C VAL A 132 -11.54 6.65 10.84
N VAL A 133 -10.41 7.34 10.85
CA VAL A 133 -10.17 8.50 9.99
C VAL A 133 -9.12 8.15 8.93
N VAL A 134 -9.39 8.52 7.69
CA VAL A 134 -8.45 8.43 6.58
C VAL A 134 -8.18 9.83 6.04
N ILE A 135 -6.92 10.27 6.07
CA ILE A 135 -6.49 11.57 5.57
C ILE A 135 -6.02 11.41 4.12
N GLY A 136 -6.63 12.17 3.23
CA GLY A 136 -6.41 12.12 1.79
C GLY A 136 -7.64 11.60 1.04
N ALA A 137 -7.67 11.83 -0.28
CA ALA A 137 -8.75 11.37 -1.15
C ALA A 137 -8.22 10.94 -2.53
N GLY A 138 -7.10 10.22 -2.53
CA GLY A 138 -6.55 9.50 -3.68
C GLY A 138 -6.88 8.01 -3.64
N GLY A 139 -6.35 7.24 -4.59
CA GLY A 139 -6.57 5.79 -4.66
C GLY A 139 -6.13 5.04 -3.40
N ALA A 140 -5.03 5.47 -2.74
CA ALA A 140 -4.59 4.90 -1.47
C ALA A 140 -5.62 5.12 -0.35
N ALA A 141 -6.19 6.33 -0.25
CA ALA A 141 -7.21 6.66 0.73
C ALA A 141 -8.51 5.86 0.49
N ARG A 142 -8.93 5.73 -0.78
CA ARG A 142 -10.10 4.92 -1.14
C ARG A 142 -9.88 3.44 -0.78
N GLY A 143 -8.69 2.89 -1.09
CA GLY A 143 -8.34 1.52 -0.72
C GLY A 143 -8.31 1.29 0.79
N ALA A 144 -7.75 2.24 1.56
CA ALA A 144 -7.76 2.17 3.02
C ALA A 144 -9.19 2.23 3.58
N ALA A 145 -10.03 3.15 3.08
CA ALA A 145 -11.43 3.25 3.49
C ALA A 145 -12.20 1.96 3.18
N ALA A 146 -12.02 1.39 1.98
CA ALA A 146 -12.62 0.12 1.59
C ALA A 146 -12.21 -1.03 2.54
N ALA A 147 -10.93 -1.09 2.92
CA ALA A 147 -10.44 -2.09 3.87
C ALA A 147 -11.11 -1.95 5.25
N PHE A 148 -11.32 -0.73 5.73
CA PHE A 148 -12.02 -0.50 7.00
C PHE A 148 -13.53 -0.76 6.90
N VAL A 149 -14.17 -0.54 5.76
CA VAL A 149 -15.54 -1.00 5.51
C VAL A 149 -15.62 -2.52 5.68
N GLN A 150 -14.72 -3.25 5.02
CA GLN A 150 -14.66 -4.72 5.10
C GLN A 150 -14.31 -5.22 6.51
N ALA A 151 -13.51 -4.46 7.26
CA ALA A 151 -13.17 -4.77 8.66
C ALA A 151 -14.29 -4.42 9.65
N GLY A 152 -15.44 -3.91 9.18
CA GLY A 152 -16.62 -3.64 10.00
C GLY A 152 -16.53 -2.37 10.83
N SER A 153 -15.71 -1.38 10.44
CA SER A 153 -15.68 -0.08 11.14
C SER A 153 -17.06 0.58 11.12
N PRO A 154 -17.59 1.03 12.27
CA PRO A 154 -18.93 1.60 12.34
C PRO A 154 -19.04 2.98 11.68
N GLU A 155 -17.90 3.67 11.52
CA GLU A 155 -17.83 4.97 10.88
C GLU A 155 -16.42 5.20 10.31
N ILE A 156 -16.37 5.66 9.06
CA ILE A 156 -15.12 6.01 8.39
C ILE A 156 -15.22 7.46 7.92
N ARG A 157 -14.30 8.30 8.37
CA ARG A 157 -14.25 9.74 8.11
C ARG A 157 -13.10 10.04 7.15
N ILE A 158 -13.43 10.47 5.93
CA ILE A 158 -12.42 10.87 4.94
C ILE A 158 -12.15 12.36 5.10
N VAL A 159 -10.94 12.71 5.51
CA VAL A 159 -10.51 14.10 5.68
C VAL A 159 -9.65 14.52 4.49
N ASN A 160 -10.06 15.56 3.76
CA ASN A 160 -9.27 16.02 2.61
C ASN A 160 -9.34 17.54 2.41
N ARG A 161 -8.26 18.14 1.88
CA ARG A 161 -8.20 19.56 1.52
C ARG A 161 -9.30 19.96 0.52
N THR A 162 -9.54 19.11 -0.48
CA THR A 162 -10.62 19.29 -1.45
C THR A 162 -11.79 18.40 -1.05
N LEU A 163 -12.79 18.97 -0.37
CA LEU A 163 -13.94 18.23 0.18
C LEU A 163 -14.63 17.36 -0.89
N ALA A 164 -14.87 17.90 -2.08
CA ALA A 164 -15.54 17.18 -3.17
C ALA A 164 -14.86 15.84 -3.51
N ARG A 165 -13.53 15.70 -3.38
CA ARG A 165 -12.84 14.43 -3.58
C ARG A 165 -13.14 13.42 -2.47
N ALA A 166 -13.27 13.88 -1.23
CA ALA A 166 -13.67 13.03 -0.11
C ALA A 166 -15.13 12.57 -0.27
N GLU A 167 -16.01 13.47 -0.71
CA GLU A 167 -17.41 13.17 -1.02
C GLU A 167 -17.56 12.13 -2.13
N MET A 168 -16.70 12.17 -3.15
CA MET A 168 -16.67 11.13 -4.20
C MET A 168 -16.37 9.75 -3.62
N ILE A 169 -15.40 9.63 -2.70
CA ILE A 169 -15.09 8.36 -2.05
C ILE A 169 -16.27 7.93 -1.16
N ALA A 170 -16.81 8.85 -0.35
CA ALA A 170 -17.95 8.56 0.51
C ALA A 170 -19.18 8.14 -0.28
N GLY A 171 -19.46 8.77 -1.41
CA GLY A 171 -20.54 8.40 -2.31
C GLY A 171 -20.36 7.02 -2.97
N ALA A 172 -19.12 6.68 -3.35
CA ALA A 172 -18.80 5.40 -3.96
C ALA A 172 -18.86 4.22 -2.98
N LEU A 173 -18.42 4.43 -1.72
CA LEU A 173 -18.42 3.39 -0.69
C LEU A 173 -19.75 3.33 0.10
N GLY A 174 -20.54 4.41 0.06
CA GLY A 174 -21.78 4.49 0.82
C GLY A 174 -21.56 4.51 2.35
N LYS A 175 -22.61 4.18 3.11
CA LYS A 175 -22.49 4.05 4.57
C LYS A 175 -21.55 2.86 4.89
N PRO A 176 -20.66 2.98 5.88
CA PRO A 176 -20.59 4.03 6.93
C PRO A 176 -19.60 5.18 6.64
N VAL A 177 -19.30 5.53 5.38
CA VAL A 177 -18.27 6.50 5.01
C VAL A 177 -18.87 7.93 4.94
N SER A 178 -18.15 8.90 5.49
CA SER A 178 -18.48 10.32 5.49
C SER A 178 -17.28 11.20 5.14
N ALA A 179 -17.52 12.37 4.57
CA ALA A 179 -16.49 13.31 4.13
C ALA A 179 -16.38 14.52 5.07
N TYR A 180 -15.15 14.94 5.33
CA TYR A 180 -14.82 16.09 6.17
C TYR A 180 -13.81 16.98 5.45
N PRO A 181 -13.97 18.32 5.49
CA PRO A 181 -12.93 19.22 5.03
C PRO A 181 -11.74 19.24 6.00
N LEU A 182 -10.56 19.62 5.52
CA LEU A 182 -9.32 19.57 6.30
C LEU A 182 -9.35 20.46 7.54
N ASP A 183 -10.02 21.60 7.49
CA ASP A 183 -10.19 22.53 8.62
C ASP A 183 -11.06 21.96 9.76
N GLN A 184 -11.81 20.89 9.51
CA GLN A 184 -12.55 20.14 10.50
C GLN A 184 -11.82 18.86 10.97
N ALA A 185 -10.54 18.70 10.67
CA ALA A 185 -9.78 17.50 11.03
C ALA A 185 -9.82 17.21 12.54
N ALA A 186 -9.77 18.24 13.41
CA ALA A 186 -9.86 18.04 14.85
C ALA A 186 -11.21 17.38 15.27
N ALA A 187 -12.31 17.82 14.68
CA ALA A 187 -13.63 17.22 14.91
C ALA A 187 -13.68 15.79 14.36
N ALA A 188 -13.09 15.55 13.18
CA ALA A 188 -13.03 14.23 12.59
C ALA A 188 -12.18 13.25 13.43
N PHE A 189 -11.15 13.71 14.15
CA PHE A 189 -10.29 12.88 14.99
C PHE A 189 -10.93 12.52 16.34
N HIS A 190 -11.94 13.26 16.76
CA HIS A 190 -12.58 13.00 18.05
C HIS A 190 -13.20 11.59 18.11
N GLY A 191 -12.82 10.82 19.12
CA GLY A 191 -13.31 9.47 19.35
C GLY A 191 -12.76 8.41 18.37
N ALA A 192 -11.85 8.77 17.46
CA ALA A 192 -11.31 7.84 16.48
C ALA A 192 -10.41 6.77 17.14
N VAL A 193 -10.56 5.52 16.71
CA VAL A 193 -9.70 4.40 17.14
C VAL A 193 -8.44 4.30 16.27
N ALA A 194 -8.49 4.84 15.04
CA ALA A 194 -7.32 4.97 14.18
C ALA A 194 -7.39 6.23 13.31
N VAL A 195 -6.23 6.80 12.99
CA VAL A 195 -6.06 7.88 12.00
C VAL A 195 -4.96 7.48 11.04
N VAL A 196 -5.30 7.32 9.76
CA VAL A 196 -4.41 6.86 8.70
C VAL A 196 -4.07 8.02 7.77
N ASN A 197 -2.80 8.35 7.66
CA ASN A 197 -2.31 9.26 6.63
C ASN A 197 -2.10 8.50 5.31
N ALA A 198 -2.98 8.74 4.34
CA ALA A 198 -2.92 8.19 2.99
C ALA A 198 -2.53 9.27 1.95
N THR A 199 -1.93 10.37 2.40
CA THR A 199 -1.43 11.43 1.51
C THR A 199 0.02 11.19 1.15
N SER A 200 0.47 11.81 0.05
CA SER A 200 1.90 11.94 -0.29
C SER A 200 2.53 13.24 0.27
N ALA A 201 1.80 14.00 1.07
CA ALA A 201 2.32 15.22 1.69
C ALA A 201 3.46 14.88 2.68
N GLY A 202 4.56 15.60 2.58
CA GLY A 202 5.76 15.33 3.39
C GLY A 202 6.75 14.34 2.77
N VAL A 203 6.46 13.76 1.59
CA VAL A 203 7.41 12.89 0.85
C VAL A 203 8.36 13.68 -0.05
N ALA A 204 7.86 14.77 -0.65
CA ALA A 204 8.61 15.57 -1.63
C ALA A 204 8.58 17.09 -1.35
N SER A 205 7.92 17.54 -0.30
CA SER A 205 7.83 18.95 0.07
C SER A 205 7.99 19.13 1.58
N GLU A 206 8.56 20.27 1.99
CA GLU A 206 8.62 20.70 3.39
C GLU A 206 7.22 21.01 3.98
N ASP A 207 6.18 20.99 3.16
CA ASP A 207 4.79 21.20 3.54
C ASP A 207 4.18 19.91 4.14
N ALA A 208 4.69 19.50 5.31
CA ALA A 208 3.96 18.54 6.14
C ALA A 208 2.58 19.13 6.48
N LEU A 209 1.52 18.35 6.27
CA LEU A 209 0.18 18.78 6.70
C LEU A 209 0.21 19.05 8.22
N ASP A 210 -0.10 20.28 8.61
CA ASP A 210 -0.30 20.60 10.02
C ASP A 210 -1.64 20.05 10.48
N LEU A 211 -1.59 18.80 10.99
CA LEU A 211 -2.75 18.06 11.45
C LEU A 211 -2.88 18.21 12.96
N PRO A 212 -4.08 18.43 13.51
CA PRO A 212 -4.31 18.58 14.94
C PRO A 212 -4.28 17.24 15.68
N LEU A 213 -3.12 16.55 15.65
CA LEU A 213 -2.99 15.19 16.21
C LEU A 213 -3.26 15.12 17.73
N GLU A 214 -3.18 16.24 18.43
CA GLU A 214 -3.56 16.40 19.84
C GLU A 214 -5.05 16.08 20.08
N ALA A 215 -5.90 16.27 19.07
CA ALA A 215 -7.32 15.95 19.12
C ALA A 215 -7.61 14.44 19.05
N THR A 216 -6.61 13.61 18.72
CA THR A 216 -6.78 12.15 18.71
C THR A 216 -6.87 11.60 20.12
N PRO A 217 -7.73 10.60 20.40
CA PRO A 217 -7.76 9.92 21.69
C PRO A 217 -6.41 9.26 22.03
N GLU A 218 -6.11 9.09 23.33
CA GLU A 218 -4.85 8.46 23.75
C GLU A 218 -4.69 7.03 23.25
N HIS A 219 -5.78 6.30 23.11
CA HIS A 219 -5.80 4.92 22.63
C HIS A 219 -5.74 4.81 21.09
N ALA A 220 -5.88 5.92 20.36
CA ALA A 220 -5.87 5.91 18.90
C ALA A 220 -4.54 5.39 18.35
N VAL A 221 -4.63 4.65 17.24
CA VAL A 221 -3.47 4.19 16.50
C VAL A 221 -3.26 5.13 15.30
N LEU A 222 -2.05 5.67 15.15
CA LEU A 222 -1.69 6.54 14.02
C LEU A 222 -0.88 5.75 13.00
N MET A 223 -1.33 5.72 11.75
CA MET A 223 -0.62 5.06 10.66
C MET A 223 -0.26 6.04 9.56
N ASP A 224 0.94 5.91 9.03
CA ASP A 224 1.33 6.56 7.79
C ASP A 224 1.58 5.51 6.71
N MET A 225 0.90 5.62 5.57
CA MET A 225 1.09 4.70 4.45
C MET A 225 2.38 4.96 3.69
N THR A 226 3.06 6.07 3.98
CA THR A 226 4.39 6.39 3.46
C THR A 226 5.47 5.68 4.29
N TYR A 227 6.54 5.25 3.63
CA TYR A 227 7.69 4.58 4.27
C TYR A 227 9.04 5.26 3.96
N ARG A 228 9.03 6.43 3.35
CA ARG A 228 10.22 7.28 3.11
C ARG A 228 9.96 8.71 3.59
N PRO A 229 10.61 9.13 4.68
CA PRO A 229 11.46 8.33 5.59
C PRO A 229 10.65 7.27 6.36
N LEU A 230 11.32 6.25 6.93
CA LEU A 230 10.64 5.19 7.70
C LEU A 230 9.84 5.74 8.88
N VAL A 231 10.42 6.72 9.58
CA VAL A 231 9.73 7.50 10.61
C VAL A 231 9.39 8.86 10.01
N THR A 232 8.18 8.99 9.52
CA THR A 232 7.69 10.26 8.97
C THR A 232 7.47 11.30 10.08
N PRO A 233 7.45 12.59 9.77
CA PRO A 233 7.09 13.65 10.74
C PRO A 233 5.74 13.38 11.43
N TYR A 234 4.77 12.83 10.69
CA TYR A 234 3.47 12.42 11.22
C TYR A 234 3.62 11.34 12.31
N LEU A 235 4.36 10.27 12.04
CA LEU A 235 4.60 9.20 13.02
C LEU A 235 5.46 9.68 14.20
N ALA A 236 6.46 10.53 13.96
CA ALA A 236 7.29 11.11 15.01
C ALA A 236 6.45 11.95 15.99
N ARG A 237 5.56 12.80 15.46
CA ARG A 237 4.63 13.59 16.30
C ARG A 237 3.67 12.69 17.06
N GLY A 238 3.12 11.64 16.42
CA GLY A 238 2.27 10.67 17.08
C GLY A 238 2.95 9.99 18.27
N ARG A 239 4.21 9.57 18.11
CA ARG A 239 5.03 9.00 19.20
C ARG A 239 5.27 10.00 20.32
N GLY A 240 5.53 11.27 19.98
CA GLY A 240 5.64 12.36 20.97
C GLY A 240 4.36 12.53 21.80
N LEU A 241 3.20 12.31 21.20
CA LEU A 241 1.90 12.30 21.87
C LEU A 241 1.55 10.96 22.56
N ARG A 242 2.52 10.03 22.63
CA ARG A 242 2.35 8.68 23.19
C ARG A 242 1.25 7.84 22.51
N ARG A 243 1.00 8.08 21.22
CA ARG A 243 0.10 7.25 20.43
C ARG A 243 0.85 6.04 19.90
N ARG A 244 0.19 4.88 19.79
CA ARG A 244 0.73 3.75 19.05
C ARG A 244 0.84 4.13 17.57
N THR A 245 1.88 3.65 16.91
CA THR A 245 2.13 3.98 15.49
C THR A 245 2.31 2.74 14.65
N VAL A 246 1.83 2.79 13.40
CA VAL A 246 2.01 1.76 12.37
C VAL A 246 2.68 2.41 11.18
N ASP A 247 3.76 1.81 10.67
CA ASP A 247 4.52 2.34 9.54
C ASP A 247 4.11 1.74 8.19
N GLY A 248 4.31 2.49 7.12
CA GLY A 248 3.98 2.08 5.75
C GLY A 248 4.86 0.94 5.22
N LEU A 249 6.05 0.71 5.80
CA LEU A 249 6.91 -0.40 5.38
C LEU A 249 6.30 -1.75 5.79
N ALA A 250 5.68 -1.83 6.97
CA ALA A 250 4.94 -3.02 7.37
C ALA A 250 3.81 -3.33 6.38
N MET A 251 3.03 -2.32 5.99
CA MET A 251 1.99 -2.50 4.98
C MET A 251 2.55 -2.99 3.64
N LEU A 252 3.66 -2.40 3.16
CA LEU A 252 4.31 -2.80 1.91
C LEU A 252 4.75 -4.27 1.93
N ILE A 253 5.37 -4.72 3.02
CA ILE A 253 5.83 -6.10 3.15
C ILE A 253 4.65 -7.07 3.25
N LEU A 254 3.67 -6.73 4.06
CA LEU A 254 2.54 -7.62 4.34
C LEU A 254 1.55 -7.74 3.16
N GLN A 255 1.44 -6.73 2.29
CA GLN A 255 0.69 -6.86 1.03
C GLN A 255 1.47 -7.66 -0.03
N ALA A 256 2.81 -7.68 0.06
CA ALA A 256 3.61 -8.45 -0.89
C ALA A 256 3.46 -9.98 -0.71
N GLY A 257 3.12 -10.45 0.49
CA GLY A 257 2.88 -11.87 0.76
C GLY A 257 1.77 -12.47 -0.11
N PRO A 258 0.53 -11.97 -0.06
CA PRO A 258 -0.56 -12.40 -0.94
C PRO A 258 -0.21 -12.32 -2.43
N SER A 259 0.53 -11.28 -2.85
CA SER A 259 0.99 -11.18 -4.24
C SER A 259 1.97 -12.30 -4.61
N PHE A 260 2.92 -12.59 -3.73
CA PHE A 260 3.89 -13.67 -3.92
C PHE A 260 3.20 -15.04 -4.05
N GLU A 261 2.22 -15.30 -3.20
CA GLU A 261 1.41 -16.54 -3.27
C GLU A 261 0.63 -16.63 -4.59
N SER A 262 0.04 -15.52 -5.05
CA SER A 262 -0.68 -15.47 -6.32
C SER A 262 0.22 -15.72 -7.52
N PHE A 263 1.47 -15.20 -7.52
CA PHE A 263 2.40 -15.37 -8.64
C PHE A 263 3.05 -16.76 -8.68
N PHE A 264 3.37 -17.34 -7.53
CA PHE A 264 4.25 -18.50 -7.45
C PHE A 264 3.63 -19.72 -6.75
N GLY A 265 2.39 -19.61 -6.23
CA GLY A 265 1.69 -20.70 -5.55
C GLY A 265 2.37 -21.15 -4.25
N ARG A 266 3.16 -20.29 -3.61
CA ARG A 266 3.91 -20.57 -2.39
C ARG A 266 3.84 -19.41 -1.42
N THR A 267 3.82 -19.70 -0.13
CA THR A 267 3.96 -18.68 0.92
C THR A 267 5.38 -18.15 0.97
N PRO A 268 5.57 -16.85 1.30
CA PRO A 268 6.89 -16.28 1.53
C PRO A 268 7.66 -17.04 2.62
N PRO A 269 8.97 -17.36 2.41
CA PRO A 269 9.80 -18.00 3.42
C PRO A 269 9.92 -17.13 4.68
N PRO A 270 9.47 -17.58 5.86
CA PRO A 270 9.42 -16.77 7.08
C PRO A 270 10.81 -16.46 7.67
N GLU A 271 11.83 -17.20 7.30
CA GLU A 271 13.21 -17.00 7.75
C GLU A 271 13.91 -15.82 7.07
N VAL A 272 13.32 -15.24 6.01
CA VAL A 272 13.89 -14.10 5.30
C VAL A 272 13.42 -12.80 5.93
N ASP A 273 14.32 -12.12 6.62
CA ASP A 273 14.03 -10.79 7.18
C ASP A 273 14.11 -9.70 6.10
N VAL A 274 13.07 -9.65 5.26
CA VAL A 274 12.94 -8.61 4.22
C VAL A 274 12.77 -7.21 4.82
N ARG A 275 12.29 -7.11 6.07
CA ARG A 275 12.18 -5.81 6.74
C ARG A 275 13.55 -5.21 7.00
N ALA A 276 14.47 -5.97 7.59
CA ALA A 276 15.84 -5.52 7.82
C ALA A 276 16.53 -5.13 6.50
N MET A 277 16.30 -5.90 5.41
CA MET A 277 16.84 -5.57 4.09
C MET A 277 16.30 -4.23 3.56
N CYS A 278 15.01 -3.98 3.71
CA CYS A 278 14.39 -2.72 3.30
C CYS A 278 14.90 -1.54 4.15
N GLU A 279 15.02 -1.71 5.46
CA GLU A 279 15.52 -0.68 6.37
C GLU A 279 16.96 -0.26 6.04
N GLN A 280 17.82 -1.20 5.62
CA GLN A 280 19.17 -0.88 5.13
C GLN A 280 19.16 0.02 3.89
N VAL A 281 18.22 -0.19 2.96
CA VAL A 281 18.06 0.65 1.76
C VAL A 281 17.47 2.02 2.09
N LEU A 282 16.62 2.09 3.12
CA LEU A 282 15.98 3.32 3.56
C LEU A 282 16.87 4.17 4.50
N ALA A 283 17.90 3.57 5.06
CA ALA A 283 18.84 4.30 5.93
C ALA A 283 19.50 5.46 5.16
N PRO A 284 19.67 6.63 5.78
CA PRO A 284 20.42 7.71 5.16
C PRO A 284 21.84 7.23 4.84
N PRO A 285 22.45 7.72 3.74
CA PRO A 285 23.83 7.38 3.42
C PRO A 285 24.71 7.73 4.64
N ALA A 286 25.61 6.79 4.97
CA ALA A 286 26.59 7.04 6.04
C ALA A 286 27.29 8.38 5.76
N THR A 287 27.29 9.29 6.73
CA THR A 287 28.06 10.54 6.62
C THR A 287 29.52 10.13 6.40
N PRO A 288 30.21 10.58 5.34
CA PRO A 288 31.61 10.27 5.18
C PRO A 288 32.35 10.74 6.42
N GLU A 289 33.16 9.84 7.02
CA GLU A 289 34.04 10.23 8.11
C GLU A 289 34.93 11.40 7.64
N PRO A 290 35.11 12.45 8.44
CA PRO A 290 36.01 13.51 8.08
C PRO A 290 37.40 12.92 7.88
N VAL A 291 37.89 12.98 6.65
CA VAL A 291 39.31 12.63 6.34
C VAL A 291 40.15 13.74 6.95
N TRP A 292 40.81 13.43 8.07
CA TRP A 292 41.83 14.29 8.69
C TRP A 292 43.17 14.17 7.96
#